data_39e6c04ba1279ad440bf769ea687b82e
#
_entry.id   39e6c04ba1279ad440bf769ea687b82e
#
_cell.length_a   1.000
_cell.length_b   1.000
_cell.length_c   1.000
_cell.angle_alpha   90.00
_cell.angle_beta   90.00
_cell.angle_gamma   90.00
#
_symmetry.space_group_name_H-M   'P 1'
#
loop_
_entity.id
_entity.type
_entity.pdbx_description
1 polymer ?
#
loop_
_entity_poly.entity_id
_entity_poly.type
_entity_poly.pdbx_seq_one_letter_code
_entity_poly.pdbx_strand_id
1 'polypeptide(L)'
;MDTPRLLKADEINCRVQQVTDKGGAIILLYKDARVDMNILDDTFGAMNWQREHLEVGGNLHCIIKVWDDDKKQWVAKQDVGTESFTEATKGEASDSFKRAGFNWGIGRELYTSPFIFVQLKDDEWE
;
A
#
# COMPACT_ATOMS: atom_id res chain seq x y z
N MET A 1 -13.09 -9.35 15.22
CA MET A 1 -12.38 -9.41 13.91
C MET A 1 -10.90 -9.19 14.16
N ASP A 2 -10.06 -9.99 13.50
CA ASP A 2 -8.62 -9.91 13.68
C ASP A 2 -8.05 -8.62 13.11
N THR A 3 -6.96 -8.16 13.71
CA THR A 3 -6.27 -6.96 13.25
C THR A 3 -5.05 -7.36 12.41
N PRO A 4 -4.84 -6.75 11.25
CA PRO A 4 -3.65 -7.02 10.44
C PRO A 4 -2.36 -6.74 11.22
N ARG A 5 -1.36 -7.59 11.01
CA ARG A 5 -0.05 -7.40 11.60
C ARG A 5 0.68 -6.20 10.99
N LEU A 6 1.69 -5.72 11.70
CA LEU A 6 2.59 -4.72 11.15
C LEU A 6 3.46 -5.32 10.03
N LEU A 7 3.97 -4.45 9.18
CA LEU A 7 4.89 -4.86 8.13
C LEU A 7 6.20 -5.38 8.74
N LYS A 8 6.77 -6.39 8.10
CA LYS A 8 8.13 -6.87 8.44
C LYS A 8 9.15 -6.02 7.69
N ALA A 9 10.37 -5.95 8.21
CA ALA A 9 11.43 -5.16 7.60
C ALA A 9 11.71 -5.56 6.14
N ASP A 10 11.65 -6.84 5.83
CA ASP A 10 11.88 -7.35 4.47
C ASP A 10 10.70 -7.10 3.52
N GLU A 11 9.58 -6.63 4.03
CA GLU A 11 8.42 -6.25 3.23
C GLU A 11 8.41 -4.78 2.85
N ILE A 12 9.29 -3.99 3.44
CA ILE A 12 9.41 -2.56 3.18
C ILE A 12 10.58 -2.33 2.23
N ASN A 13 10.28 -1.74 1.08
CA ASN A 13 11.27 -1.35 0.10
C ASN A 13 11.55 0.13 0.23
N CYS A 14 12.73 0.55 -0.21
CA CYS A 14 13.07 1.95 -0.27
C CYS A 14 13.74 2.28 -1.60
N ARG A 15 13.54 3.51 -2.04
CA ARG A 15 14.23 4.03 -3.22
C ARG A 15 14.53 5.49 -3.01
N VAL A 16 15.61 5.96 -3.64
CA VAL A 16 15.93 7.38 -3.64
C VAL A 16 14.91 8.11 -4.52
N GLN A 17 14.14 8.99 -3.93
CA GLN A 17 13.20 9.82 -4.67
C GLN A 17 13.88 11.06 -5.25
N GLN A 18 14.80 11.65 -4.48
CA GLN A 18 15.47 12.86 -4.88
C GLN A 18 16.82 12.96 -4.16
N VAL A 19 17.86 13.35 -4.91
CA VAL A 19 19.15 13.74 -4.34
C VAL A 19 19.19 15.26 -4.29
N THR A 20 19.48 15.81 -3.13
CA THR A 20 19.51 17.27 -2.94
C THR A 20 20.89 17.84 -3.25
N ASP A 21 20.93 19.13 -3.59
CA ASP A 21 22.20 19.83 -3.88
C ASP A 21 23.12 19.93 -2.66
N LYS A 22 22.58 19.69 -1.47
CA LYS A 22 23.32 19.78 -0.20
C LYS A 22 23.91 18.46 0.28
N GLY A 23 23.93 17.44 -0.55
CA GLY A 23 24.51 16.15 -0.19
C GLY A 23 23.60 15.22 0.57
N GLY A 24 22.28 15.44 0.48
CA GLY A 24 21.31 14.57 1.09
C GLY A 24 20.47 13.83 0.06
N ALA A 25 19.72 12.84 0.51
CA ALA A 25 18.76 12.12 -0.32
C ALA A 25 17.44 11.96 0.41
N ILE A 26 16.35 12.10 -0.34
CA ILE A 26 15.02 11.78 0.16
C ILE A 26 14.70 10.35 -0.26
N ILE A 27 14.44 9.51 0.71
CA ILE A 27 14.15 8.09 0.52
C ILE A 27 12.65 7.87 0.65
N LEU A 28 12.06 7.26 -0.36
CA LEU A 28 10.66 6.85 -0.33
C LEU A 28 10.56 5.42 0.16
N LEU A 29 9.77 5.19 1.19
CA LEU A 29 9.44 3.86 1.67
C LEU A 29 8.15 3.38 0.99
N TYR A 30 8.16 2.14 0.53
CA TYR A 30 7.00 1.58 -0.15
C TYR A 30 6.95 0.06 0.02
N LYS A 31 5.81 -0.52 -0.32
CA LYS A 31 5.60 -1.96 -0.31
C LYS A 31 4.99 -2.42 -1.62
N ASP A 32 5.21 -3.68 -1.97
CA ASP A 32 4.55 -4.33 -3.10
C ASP A 32 3.12 -4.70 -2.70
N ALA A 33 2.19 -4.61 -3.65
CA ALA A 33 0.80 -4.99 -3.41
C ALA A 33 0.64 -6.46 -2.98
N ARG A 34 1.58 -7.32 -3.34
CA ARG A 34 1.58 -8.72 -2.90
C ARG A 34 1.72 -8.85 -1.39
N VAL A 35 2.40 -7.90 -0.74
CA VAL A 35 2.49 -7.86 0.72
C VAL A 35 1.10 -7.67 1.33
N ASP A 36 0.30 -6.78 0.76
CA ASP A 36 -1.08 -6.56 1.20
C ASP A 36 -1.91 -7.84 1.09
N MET A 37 -1.78 -8.57 -0.03
CA MET A 37 -2.49 -9.83 -0.22
C MET A 37 -2.07 -10.89 0.81
N ASN A 38 -0.77 -10.98 1.08
CA ASN A 38 -0.26 -11.94 2.07
C ASN A 38 -0.79 -11.60 3.47
N ILE A 39 -0.86 -10.33 3.82
CA ILE A 39 -1.39 -9.91 5.12
C ILE A 39 -2.89 -10.20 5.22
N LEU A 40 -3.64 -9.98 4.15
CA LEU A 40 -5.06 -10.34 4.12
C LEU A 40 -5.27 -11.84 4.29
N ASP A 41 -4.46 -12.65 3.60
CA ASP A 41 -4.52 -14.10 3.73
C ASP A 41 -4.19 -14.55 5.16
N ASP A 42 -3.12 -13.99 5.74
CA ASP A 42 -2.67 -14.36 7.09
C ASP A 42 -3.67 -13.93 8.17
N THR A 43 -4.30 -12.77 7.98
CA THR A 43 -5.19 -12.20 8.98
C THR A 43 -6.59 -12.80 8.94
N PHE A 44 -7.16 -12.93 7.76
CA PHE A 44 -8.56 -13.30 7.58
C PHE A 44 -8.75 -14.67 6.95
N GLY A 45 -7.74 -15.20 6.28
CA GLY A 45 -7.82 -16.41 5.49
C GLY A 45 -8.13 -16.09 4.03
N ALA A 46 -7.48 -16.83 3.12
CA ALA A 46 -7.58 -16.57 1.68
C ALA A 46 -9.01 -16.62 1.14
N MET A 47 -9.89 -17.38 1.78
CA MET A 47 -11.29 -17.54 1.35
C MET A 47 -12.23 -16.52 1.99
N ASN A 48 -11.73 -15.70 2.90
CA ASN A 48 -12.57 -14.79 3.68
C ASN A 48 -12.37 -13.32 3.32
N TRP A 49 -11.70 -13.05 2.21
CA TRP A 49 -11.61 -11.69 1.68
C TRP A 49 -11.77 -11.69 0.17
N GLN A 50 -12.24 -10.56 -0.36
CA GLN A 50 -12.47 -10.37 -1.78
C GLN A 50 -11.97 -9.01 -2.22
N ARG A 51 -11.54 -8.91 -3.46
CA ARG A 51 -11.07 -7.67 -4.09
C ARG A 51 -11.92 -7.41 -5.33
N GLU A 52 -12.44 -6.20 -5.43
CA GLU A 52 -13.14 -5.74 -6.62
C GLU A 52 -12.60 -4.39 -7.05
N HIS A 53 -12.63 -4.12 -8.34
CA HIS A 53 -12.32 -2.80 -8.88
C HIS A 53 -13.55 -2.23 -9.57
N LEU A 54 -13.74 -0.91 -9.40
CA LEU A 54 -14.87 -0.19 -9.95
C LEU A 54 -14.42 1.18 -10.42
N GLU A 55 -14.79 1.56 -11.63
CA GLU A 55 -14.53 2.91 -12.12
C GLU A 55 -15.65 3.84 -11.69
N VAL A 56 -15.29 4.95 -11.03
CA VAL A 56 -16.21 5.97 -10.57
C VAL A 56 -15.65 7.33 -10.94
N GLY A 57 -16.38 8.09 -11.77
CA GLY A 57 -15.96 9.44 -12.14
C GLY A 57 -14.62 9.51 -12.87
N GLY A 58 -14.26 8.48 -13.63
CA GLY A 58 -12.99 8.42 -14.34
C GLY A 58 -11.82 7.90 -13.53
N ASN A 59 -12.02 7.56 -12.27
CA ASN A 59 -10.98 7.01 -11.39
C ASN A 59 -11.29 5.57 -11.02
N LEU A 60 -10.24 4.77 -10.89
CA LEU A 60 -10.38 3.37 -10.50
C LEU A 60 -10.38 3.26 -8.99
N HIS A 61 -11.43 2.66 -8.46
CA HIS A 61 -11.57 2.36 -7.04
C HIS A 61 -11.28 0.89 -6.78
N CYS A 62 -10.84 0.58 -5.57
CA CYS A 62 -10.73 -0.79 -5.09
C CYS A 62 -11.64 -0.97 -3.88
N ILE A 63 -12.39 -2.06 -3.88
CA ILE A 63 -13.21 -2.47 -2.75
C ILE A 63 -12.59 -3.74 -2.20
N ILE A 64 -12.22 -3.73 -0.91
CA ILE A 64 -11.78 -4.93 -0.20
C ILE A 64 -12.90 -5.33 0.74
N LYS A 65 -13.42 -6.53 0.55
CA LYS A 65 -14.46 -7.11 1.38
C LYS A 65 -13.87 -8.19 2.25
N VAL A 66 -14.27 -8.22 3.51
CA VAL A 66 -13.84 -9.24 4.47
C VAL A 66 -15.09 -9.85 5.10
N TRP A 67 -15.11 -11.19 5.22
CA TRP A 67 -16.20 -11.88 5.88
C TRP A 67 -16.13 -11.68 7.40
N ASP A 68 -17.21 -11.18 7.97
CA ASP A 68 -17.35 -11.04 9.41
C ASP A 68 -18.26 -12.17 9.91
N ASP A 69 -17.67 -13.16 10.57
CA ASP A 69 -18.39 -14.33 11.04
C ASP A 69 -19.34 -14.01 12.20
N ASP A 70 -19.02 -13.01 13.00
CA ASP A 70 -19.89 -12.59 14.10
C ASP A 70 -21.18 -11.95 13.57
N LYS A 71 -21.07 -11.11 12.57
CA LYS A 71 -22.22 -10.43 11.95
C LYS A 71 -22.83 -11.20 10.80
N LYS A 72 -22.19 -12.30 10.36
CA LYS A 72 -22.61 -13.12 9.23
C LYS A 72 -22.84 -12.30 7.97
N GLN A 73 -21.87 -11.42 7.67
CA GLN A 73 -21.94 -10.56 6.50
C GLN A 73 -20.55 -10.16 6.00
N TRP A 74 -20.50 -9.76 4.74
CA TRP A 74 -19.32 -9.14 4.18
C TRP A 74 -19.25 -7.68 4.60
N VAL A 75 -18.09 -7.26 5.07
CA VAL A 75 -17.80 -5.86 5.37
C VAL A 75 -16.90 -5.32 4.27
N ALA A 76 -17.29 -4.22 3.64
CA ALA A 76 -16.58 -3.64 2.52
C ALA A 76 -15.96 -2.30 2.90
N LYS A 77 -14.74 -2.05 2.44
CA LYS A 77 -14.08 -0.76 2.52
C LYS A 77 -13.49 -0.43 1.16
N GLN A 78 -13.62 0.80 0.74
CA GLN A 78 -13.31 1.26 -0.60
C GLN A 78 -12.37 2.45 -0.57
N ASP A 79 -11.47 2.52 -1.54
CA ASP A 79 -10.64 3.70 -1.76
C ASP A 79 -10.29 3.84 -3.23
N VAL A 80 -9.84 5.03 -3.60
CA VAL A 80 -9.50 5.39 -4.98
C VAL A 80 -8.00 5.28 -5.22
N GLY A 81 -7.63 4.87 -6.44
CA GLY A 81 -6.26 4.91 -6.90
C GLY A 81 -5.96 6.18 -7.66
N THR A 82 -4.68 6.50 -7.76
CA THR A 82 -4.19 7.57 -8.62
C THR A 82 -3.38 6.99 -9.77
N GLU A 83 -3.30 7.71 -10.88
CA GLU A 83 -2.54 7.26 -12.03
C GLU A 83 -1.04 7.26 -11.75
N SER A 84 -0.33 6.25 -12.28
CA SER A 84 1.12 6.27 -12.34
C SER A 84 1.57 6.85 -13.67
N PHE A 85 2.79 7.37 -13.73
CA PHE A 85 3.31 7.99 -14.94
C PHE A 85 3.59 7.00 -16.08
N THR A 86 3.81 5.73 -15.77
CA THR A 86 4.29 4.75 -16.74
C THR A 86 3.24 3.78 -17.23
N GLU A 87 2.33 3.35 -16.37
CA GLU A 87 1.26 2.42 -16.70
C GLU A 87 0.03 2.80 -15.89
N ALA A 88 -0.68 3.82 -16.35
CA ALA A 88 -1.77 4.44 -15.60
C ALA A 88 -2.78 3.43 -15.06
N THR A 89 -3.32 2.56 -15.92
CA THR A 89 -4.34 1.59 -15.50
C THR A 89 -3.81 0.60 -14.48
N LYS A 90 -2.64 0.04 -14.70
CA LYS A 90 -2.03 -0.94 -13.80
C LYS A 90 -1.60 -0.29 -12.50
N GLY A 91 -0.99 0.89 -12.57
CA GLY A 91 -0.58 1.65 -11.39
C GLY A 91 -1.78 2.06 -10.55
N GLU A 92 -2.87 2.46 -11.19
CA GLU A 92 -4.10 2.87 -10.51
C GLU A 92 -4.76 1.69 -9.80
N ALA A 93 -4.80 0.51 -10.42
CA ALA A 93 -5.33 -0.70 -9.79
C ALA A 93 -4.52 -1.08 -8.54
N SER A 94 -3.19 -1.11 -8.65
CA SER A 94 -2.31 -1.43 -7.53
C SER A 94 -2.42 -0.39 -6.41
N ASP A 95 -2.44 0.89 -6.76
CA ASP A 95 -2.54 1.98 -5.80
C ASP A 95 -3.89 1.95 -5.08
N SER A 96 -4.99 1.74 -5.80
CA SER A 96 -6.31 1.66 -5.19
C SER A 96 -6.41 0.49 -4.20
N PHE A 97 -5.79 -0.64 -4.53
CA PHE A 97 -5.75 -1.80 -3.65
C PHE A 97 -4.97 -1.50 -2.36
N LYS A 98 -3.81 -0.88 -2.47
CA LYS A 98 -3.01 -0.50 -1.29
C LYS A 98 -3.76 0.51 -0.41
N ARG A 99 -4.44 1.48 -1.01
CA ARG A 99 -5.23 2.47 -0.27
C ARG A 99 -6.42 1.83 0.42
N ALA A 100 -7.13 0.93 -0.25
CA ALA A 100 -8.20 0.17 0.38
C ALA A 100 -7.66 -0.68 1.54
N GLY A 101 -6.45 -1.22 1.41
CA GLY A 101 -5.76 -1.93 2.49
C GLY A 101 -5.48 -1.04 3.70
N PHE A 102 -5.16 0.24 3.50
CA PHE A 102 -5.00 1.18 4.62
C PHE A 102 -6.28 1.30 5.44
N ASN A 103 -7.43 1.24 4.79
CA ASN A 103 -8.72 1.30 5.48
C ASN A 103 -8.94 0.05 6.36
N TRP A 104 -8.30 -1.05 6.03
CA TRP A 104 -8.30 -2.27 6.82
C TRP A 104 -7.14 -2.35 7.83
N GLY A 105 -6.29 -1.33 7.87
CA GLY A 105 -5.18 -1.25 8.81
C GLY A 105 -3.86 -1.80 8.29
N ILE A 106 -3.74 -2.09 7.00
CA ILE A 106 -2.54 -2.66 6.41
C ILE A 106 -1.60 -1.54 5.96
N GLY A 107 -0.38 -1.54 6.49
CA GLY A 107 0.67 -0.65 6.04
C GLY A 107 0.51 0.80 6.45
N ARG A 108 -0.32 1.10 7.45
CA ARG A 108 -0.53 2.47 7.95
C ARG A 108 0.75 3.09 8.47
N GLU A 109 1.69 2.31 8.96
CA GLU A 109 2.99 2.78 9.41
C GLU A 109 3.79 3.46 8.30
N LEU A 110 3.63 3.03 7.05
CA LEU A 110 4.25 3.71 5.90
C LEU A 110 3.55 5.02 5.55
N TYR A 111 2.26 5.12 5.86
CA TYR A 111 1.49 6.34 5.61
C TYR A 111 1.94 7.49 6.50
N THR A 112 2.32 7.18 7.74
CA THR A 112 2.74 8.20 8.70
C THR A 112 4.20 8.63 8.51
N SER A 113 5.06 7.80 7.89
CA SER A 113 6.47 8.11 7.67
C SER A 113 6.97 7.58 6.32
N PRO A 114 6.37 8.04 5.19
CA PRO A 114 6.72 7.50 3.87
C PRO A 114 8.06 7.98 3.34
N PHE A 115 8.66 9.02 3.93
CA PHE A 115 9.89 9.64 3.46
C PHE A 115 10.94 9.66 4.55
N ILE A 116 12.18 9.39 4.17
CA ILE A 116 13.34 9.49 5.05
C ILE A 116 14.38 10.36 4.35
N PHE A 117 14.93 11.34 5.07
CA PHE A 117 16.07 12.12 4.59
C PHE A 117 17.35 11.48 5.08
N VAL A 118 18.28 11.22 4.15
CA VAL A 118 19.58 10.64 4.44
C VAL A 118 20.67 11.57 3.94
N GLN A 119 21.63 11.89 4.82
CA GLN A 119 22.81 12.65 4.45
C GLN A 119 23.79 11.72 3.73
N LEU A 120 24.11 12.02 2.47
CA LEU A 120 25.04 11.23 1.68
C LEU A 120 26.48 11.63 1.97
N LYS A 121 27.39 10.65 1.92
CA LYS A 121 28.81 10.90 1.92
C LYS A 121 29.26 11.20 0.50
N ASP A 122 30.44 11.84 0.35
CA ASP A 122 30.92 12.26 -0.97
C ASP A 122 31.02 11.13 -1.97
N ASP A 123 31.34 9.92 -1.54
CA ASP A 123 31.47 8.72 -2.38
C ASP A 123 30.13 8.05 -2.70
N GLU A 124 29.05 8.52 -2.15
CA GLU A 124 27.70 7.97 -2.40
C GLU A 124 26.91 8.73 -3.48
N TRP A 125 27.51 9.76 -4.05
CA TRP A 125 26.91 10.59 -5.07
C TRP A 125 27.06 9.98 -6.46
N GLU A 126 26.10 9.20 -6.91
CA GLU A 126 26.15 8.67 -8.28
C GLU A 126 24.79 8.65 -8.95
#